data_7df65e36e74b713b483fc8efd5f9d315
#
_entry.id   7df65e36e74b713b483fc8efd5f9d315
#
_cell.length_a   1.000
_cell.length_b   1.000
_cell.length_c   1.000
_cell.angle_alpha   90.00
_cell.angle_beta   90.00
_cell.angle_gamma   90.00
#
_symmetry.space_group_name_H-M   'P 1'
#
loop_
_entity.id
_entity.type
_entity.pdbx_description
1 polymer ?
#
loop_
_entity_poly.entity_id
_entity_poly.type
_entity_poly.pdbx_seq_one_letter_code
_entity_poly.pdbx_strand_id
1 'polypeptide(L)'
;MEENEIQYGKITAAGEAGHRGREQEMKENGVIQEYTGSLSRQIREEYHISEEYYHGEIKRGLRNSDGTGVMVGVTKVGSVQGYLLQDGQRIPIPGRLYYRGIELNDIVEGHRAEGTFGFEEVAYLLLMGYLPSQGELRHFNEIMNRARKLPEGFTEGMIMRRTSGNIMNELGRSILSLYSYDQDPDDLSVDN
;
A
#
# COMPACT_ATOMS: atom_id res chain seq x y z
N MET A 1 31.18 40.89 -29.08
CA MET A 1 30.34 39.86 -29.77
C MET A 1 30.41 38.50 -29.11
N GLU A 2 31.47 38.13 -28.39
CA GLU A 2 31.63 36.82 -27.73
C GLU A 2 30.80 36.63 -26.44
N GLU A 3 30.51 37.68 -25.67
CA GLU A 3 29.72 37.55 -24.43
C GLU A 3 28.24 37.27 -24.66
N ASN A 4 27.66 37.64 -25.78
CA ASN A 4 26.25 37.42 -26.09
C ASN A 4 25.98 35.96 -26.53
N GLU A 5 26.92 35.28 -27.18
CA GLU A 5 26.78 33.87 -27.62
C GLU A 5 26.81 32.89 -26.42
N ILE A 6 27.61 33.21 -25.37
CA ILE A 6 27.72 32.39 -24.17
C ILE A 6 26.42 32.42 -23.35
N GLN A 7 25.74 33.58 -23.34
CA GLN A 7 24.49 33.73 -22.59
C GLN A 7 23.30 33.04 -23.29
N TYR A 8 23.23 33.04 -24.61
CA TYR A 8 22.23 32.33 -25.39
C TYR A 8 22.41 30.80 -25.29
N GLY A 9 23.62 30.30 -25.33
CA GLY A 9 23.92 28.88 -25.17
C GLY A 9 23.56 28.32 -23.81
N LYS A 10 23.69 29.11 -22.72
CA LYS A 10 23.28 28.72 -21.36
C LYS A 10 21.76 28.68 -21.20
N ILE A 11 21.02 29.58 -21.82
CA ILE A 11 19.55 29.64 -21.76
C ILE A 11 18.93 28.48 -22.54
N THR A 12 19.48 28.10 -23.69
CA THR A 12 19.01 26.96 -24.48
C THR A 12 19.31 25.62 -23.80
N ALA A 13 20.50 25.45 -23.22
CA ALA A 13 20.87 24.24 -22.49
C ALA A 13 20.02 24.03 -21.22
N ALA A 14 19.69 25.09 -20.47
CA ALA A 14 18.79 25.03 -19.31
C ALA A 14 17.34 24.72 -19.73
N GLY A 15 16.88 25.25 -20.87
CA GLY A 15 15.58 24.93 -21.46
C GLY A 15 15.45 23.47 -21.90
N GLU A 16 16.47 22.92 -22.55
CA GLU A 16 16.50 21.52 -22.99
C GLU A 16 16.64 20.53 -21.83
N ALA A 17 17.35 20.88 -20.76
CA ALA A 17 17.44 20.06 -19.55
C ALA A 17 16.08 20.01 -18.83
N GLY A 18 15.40 21.15 -18.72
CA GLY A 18 14.04 21.24 -18.13
C GLY A 18 12.97 20.53 -18.97
N HIS A 19 13.13 20.48 -20.30
CA HIS A 19 12.21 19.75 -21.17
C HIS A 19 12.42 18.23 -21.07
N ARG A 20 13.66 17.76 -21.04
CA ARG A 20 14.01 16.34 -20.85
C ARG A 20 13.58 15.83 -19.46
N GLY A 21 13.71 16.64 -18.42
CA GLY A 21 13.23 16.29 -17.07
C GLY A 21 11.72 16.08 -17.04
N ARG A 22 10.95 16.98 -17.65
CA ARG A 22 9.48 16.86 -17.73
C ARG A 22 9.02 15.68 -18.59
N GLU A 23 9.67 15.39 -19.70
CA GLU A 23 9.35 14.22 -20.52
C GLU A 23 9.63 12.91 -19.80
N GLN A 24 10.68 12.84 -18.98
CA GLN A 24 11.02 11.67 -18.19
C GLN A 24 10.03 11.48 -17.05
N GLU A 25 9.64 12.55 -16.38
CA GLU A 25 8.61 12.54 -15.33
C GLU A 25 7.23 12.12 -15.87
N MET A 26 6.82 12.62 -17.04
CA MET A 26 5.60 12.21 -17.71
C MET A 26 5.61 10.72 -18.10
N LYS A 27 6.75 10.18 -18.54
CA LYS A 27 6.90 8.74 -18.84
C LYS A 27 6.85 7.89 -17.57
N GLU A 28 7.51 8.33 -16.50
CA GLU A 28 7.49 7.63 -15.20
C GLU A 28 6.07 7.60 -14.63
N ASN A 29 5.35 8.72 -14.67
CA ASN A 29 3.95 8.79 -14.24
C ASN A 29 3.04 7.90 -15.11
N GLY A 30 3.24 7.85 -16.42
CA GLY A 30 2.50 6.96 -17.31
C GLY A 30 2.66 5.48 -16.95
N VAL A 31 3.89 5.05 -16.61
CA VAL A 31 4.16 3.65 -16.17
C VAL A 31 3.47 3.34 -14.84
N ILE A 32 3.48 4.27 -13.90
CA ILE A 32 2.78 4.10 -12.61
C ILE A 32 1.28 3.99 -12.85
N GLN A 33 0.69 4.87 -13.64
CA GLN A 33 -0.74 4.85 -13.95
C GLN A 33 -1.18 3.56 -14.66
N GLU A 34 -0.39 3.07 -15.62
CA GLU A 34 -0.69 1.81 -16.31
C GLU A 34 -0.67 0.62 -15.34
N TYR A 35 0.35 0.57 -14.46
CA TYR A 35 0.48 -0.48 -13.47
C TYR A 35 -0.66 -0.43 -12.44
N THR A 36 -0.95 0.72 -11.85
CA THR A 36 -2.05 0.88 -10.88
C THR A 36 -3.40 0.58 -11.52
N GLY A 37 -3.63 1.01 -12.76
CA GLY A 37 -4.85 0.67 -13.50
C GLY A 37 -5.01 -0.84 -13.75
N SER A 38 -3.91 -1.58 -13.98
CA SER A 38 -3.96 -3.03 -14.11
C SER A 38 -4.26 -3.72 -12.77
N LEU A 39 -3.65 -3.25 -11.68
CA LEU A 39 -3.93 -3.74 -10.33
C LEU A 39 -5.37 -3.49 -9.91
N SER A 40 -5.88 -2.28 -10.14
CA SER A 40 -7.27 -1.91 -9.83
C SER A 40 -8.27 -2.79 -10.55
N ARG A 41 -8.01 -3.13 -11.81
CA ARG A 41 -8.86 -4.05 -12.58
C ARG A 41 -8.84 -5.44 -12.01
N GLN A 42 -7.65 -5.99 -11.72
CA GLN A 42 -7.49 -7.30 -11.11
C GLN A 42 -8.18 -7.39 -9.76
N ILE A 43 -8.03 -6.37 -8.90
CA ILE A 43 -8.70 -6.31 -7.59
C ILE A 43 -10.22 -6.36 -7.75
N ARG A 44 -10.78 -5.62 -8.69
CA ARG A 44 -12.24 -5.62 -8.94
C ARG A 44 -12.74 -6.98 -9.44
N GLU A 45 -12.03 -7.62 -10.35
CA GLU A 45 -12.47 -8.86 -10.97
C GLU A 45 -12.29 -10.07 -10.05
N GLU A 46 -11.15 -10.18 -9.35
CA GLU A 46 -10.80 -11.37 -8.58
C GLU A 46 -11.28 -11.33 -7.13
N TYR A 47 -11.44 -10.10 -6.53
CA TYR A 47 -11.75 -9.98 -5.10
C TYR A 47 -13.16 -9.51 -4.80
N HIS A 48 -14.03 -9.55 -5.79
CA HIS A 48 -15.45 -9.32 -5.56
C HIS A 48 -16.00 -10.33 -4.53
N ILE A 49 -16.64 -9.82 -3.50
CA ILE A 49 -17.35 -10.64 -2.52
C ILE A 49 -18.78 -10.79 -3.00
N SER A 50 -19.21 -12.04 -3.26
CA SER A 50 -20.57 -12.33 -3.72
C SER A 50 -21.60 -11.84 -2.71
N GLU A 51 -22.72 -11.29 -3.20
CA GLU A 51 -23.83 -10.80 -2.37
C GLU A 51 -24.40 -11.88 -1.42
N GLU A 52 -24.27 -13.15 -1.77
CA GLU A 52 -24.72 -14.28 -0.92
C GLU A 52 -24.07 -14.29 0.47
N TYR A 53 -22.85 -13.74 0.62
CA TYR A 53 -22.18 -13.66 1.92
C TYR A 53 -22.75 -12.57 2.81
N TYR A 54 -23.57 -11.65 2.29
CA TYR A 54 -24.18 -10.57 3.06
C TYR A 54 -25.58 -10.91 3.60
N HIS A 55 -26.11 -12.10 3.34
CA HIS A 55 -27.41 -12.54 3.84
C HIS A 55 -27.42 -12.90 5.34
N GLY A 56 -26.28 -12.85 6.01
CA GLY A 56 -26.17 -13.08 7.44
C GLY A 56 -26.51 -11.85 8.29
N GLU A 57 -26.86 -12.08 9.56
CA GLU A 57 -27.04 -11.02 10.52
C GLU A 57 -25.67 -10.44 10.92
N ILE A 58 -25.31 -9.26 10.37
CA ILE A 58 -24.08 -8.56 10.71
C ILE A 58 -24.35 -7.67 11.93
N LYS A 59 -23.69 -7.97 13.05
CA LYS A 59 -23.85 -7.23 14.31
C LYS A 59 -22.68 -6.28 14.55
N ARG A 60 -22.98 -5.15 15.21
CA ARG A 60 -21.96 -4.27 15.80
C ARG A 60 -21.74 -4.70 17.24
N GLY A 61 -20.50 -5.03 17.59
CA GLY A 61 -20.14 -5.48 18.94
C GLY A 61 -19.06 -6.55 18.89
N LEU A 62 -18.52 -6.90 20.06
CA LEU A 62 -17.33 -7.75 20.11
C LEU A 62 -17.65 -9.25 20.24
N ARG A 63 -18.82 -9.60 20.83
CA ARG A 63 -19.19 -11.01 21.07
C ARG A 63 -20.70 -11.21 21.17
N ASN A 64 -21.13 -12.41 20.85
CA ASN A 64 -22.46 -12.92 21.14
C ASN A 64 -22.60 -13.26 22.64
N SER A 65 -23.83 -13.45 23.10
CA SER A 65 -24.12 -13.80 24.50
C SER A 65 -23.50 -15.14 24.94
N ASP A 66 -23.31 -16.06 24.02
CA ASP A 66 -22.62 -17.36 24.23
C ASP A 66 -21.09 -17.25 24.23
N GLY A 67 -20.55 -16.03 24.06
CA GLY A 67 -19.13 -15.75 24.01
C GLY A 67 -18.47 -16.02 22.66
N THR A 68 -19.20 -16.40 21.62
CA THR A 68 -18.67 -16.50 20.25
C THR A 68 -18.43 -15.13 19.64
N GLY A 69 -17.56 -15.03 18.63
CA GLY A 69 -17.36 -13.81 17.85
C GLY A 69 -18.61 -13.44 17.05
N VAL A 70 -18.82 -12.14 16.83
CA VAL A 70 -19.88 -11.64 15.95
C VAL A 70 -19.33 -11.43 14.54
N MET A 71 -20.17 -11.62 13.54
CA MET A 71 -19.85 -11.25 12.17
C MET A 71 -20.00 -9.72 12.02
N VAL A 72 -18.87 -9.03 11.87
CA VAL A 72 -18.85 -7.57 11.67
C VAL A 72 -18.62 -7.18 10.21
N GLY A 73 -18.25 -8.15 9.36
CA GLY A 73 -18.02 -7.99 7.94
C GLY A 73 -17.58 -9.31 7.30
N VAL A 74 -17.44 -9.29 5.99
CA VAL A 74 -16.92 -10.42 5.20
C VAL A 74 -15.68 -9.97 4.46
N THR A 75 -14.63 -10.78 4.52
CA THR A 75 -13.35 -10.49 3.85
C THR A 75 -12.70 -11.78 3.36
N LYS A 76 -11.98 -11.67 2.23
CA LYS A 76 -11.08 -12.73 1.74
C LYS A 76 -9.61 -12.47 2.09
N VAL A 77 -9.33 -11.33 2.74
CA VAL A 77 -7.95 -10.88 2.98
C VAL A 77 -7.30 -11.59 4.15
N GLY A 78 -8.04 -11.77 5.25
CA GLY A 78 -7.46 -12.39 6.43
C GLY A 78 -8.50 -13.07 7.31
N SER A 79 -8.05 -14.00 8.16
CA SER A 79 -8.88 -14.64 9.16
C SER A 79 -8.11 -14.81 10.46
N VAL A 80 -8.83 -14.71 11.58
CA VAL A 80 -8.29 -14.95 12.92
C VAL A 80 -9.04 -16.12 13.54
N GLN A 81 -8.32 -17.10 14.03
CA GLN A 81 -8.86 -18.26 14.71
C GLN A 81 -8.35 -18.32 16.14
N GLY A 82 -9.21 -18.41 17.13
CA GLY A 82 -8.85 -18.55 18.54
C GLY A 82 -9.59 -19.71 19.22
N TYR A 83 -10.52 -20.36 18.52
CA TYR A 83 -11.25 -21.52 18.98
C TYR A 83 -11.82 -22.32 17.80
N LEU A 84 -12.16 -23.57 18.05
CA LEU A 84 -12.95 -24.42 17.15
C LEU A 84 -14.33 -24.66 17.76
N LEU A 85 -15.32 -24.85 16.91
CA LEU A 85 -16.64 -25.32 17.31
C LEU A 85 -16.73 -26.81 17.02
N GLN A 86 -16.87 -27.64 18.06
CA GLN A 86 -17.06 -29.08 17.95
C GLN A 86 -18.28 -29.49 18.80
N ASP A 87 -19.24 -30.11 18.16
CA ASP A 87 -20.50 -30.53 18.80
C ASP A 87 -21.22 -29.42 19.58
N GLY A 88 -21.18 -28.18 19.04
CA GLY A 88 -21.75 -26.99 19.67
C GLY A 88 -20.95 -26.45 20.84
N GLN A 89 -19.81 -27.05 21.18
CA GLN A 89 -18.89 -26.57 22.21
C GLN A 89 -17.73 -25.81 21.61
N ARG A 90 -17.32 -24.75 22.30
CA ARG A 90 -16.16 -23.95 21.91
C ARG A 90 -14.90 -24.50 22.57
N ILE A 91 -14.00 -25.01 21.73
CA ILE A 91 -12.71 -25.54 22.16
C ILE A 91 -11.65 -24.45 21.86
N PRO A 92 -11.02 -23.86 22.88
CA PRO A 92 -9.95 -22.89 22.64
C PRO A 92 -8.75 -23.54 21.98
N ILE A 93 -8.17 -22.83 21.01
CA ILE A 93 -6.92 -23.18 20.35
C ILE A 93 -5.92 -22.03 20.44
N PRO A 94 -4.63 -22.26 20.24
CA PRO A 94 -3.67 -21.17 20.06
C PRO A 94 -4.16 -20.22 18.97
N GLY A 95 -4.08 -18.90 19.22
CA GLY A 95 -4.50 -17.90 18.26
C GLY A 95 -3.70 -18.02 16.95
N ARG A 96 -4.37 -18.03 15.81
CA ARG A 96 -3.77 -18.07 14.48
C ARG A 96 -4.30 -16.94 13.63
N LEU A 97 -3.41 -16.29 12.90
CA LEU A 97 -3.73 -15.26 11.93
C LEU A 97 -3.31 -15.74 10.54
N TYR A 98 -4.22 -15.63 9.60
CA TYR A 98 -3.99 -16.00 8.21
C TYR A 98 -4.12 -14.77 7.32
N TYR A 99 -3.19 -14.60 6.40
CA TYR A 99 -3.25 -13.66 5.29
C TYR A 99 -3.44 -14.43 3.98
N ARG A 100 -4.55 -14.21 3.31
CA ARG A 100 -4.91 -14.91 2.06
C ARG A 100 -4.76 -16.46 2.17
N GLY A 101 -5.08 -17.01 3.35
CA GLY A 101 -5.00 -18.45 3.60
C GLY A 101 -3.63 -18.97 4.07
N ILE A 102 -2.60 -18.11 4.13
CA ILE A 102 -1.26 -18.46 4.61
C ILE A 102 -1.15 -18.03 6.07
N GLU A 103 -0.67 -18.91 6.95
CA GLU A 103 -0.47 -18.58 8.36
C GLU A 103 0.66 -17.55 8.51
N LEU A 104 0.43 -16.53 9.33
CA LEU A 104 1.41 -15.46 9.54
C LEU A 104 2.76 -15.99 10.04
N ASN A 105 2.75 -17.01 10.90
CA ASN A 105 4.00 -17.58 11.42
C ASN A 105 4.84 -18.22 10.31
N ASP A 106 4.23 -18.85 9.32
CA ASP A 106 4.93 -19.46 8.19
C ASP A 106 5.62 -18.39 7.35
N ILE A 107 4.94 -17.23 7.14
CA ILE A 107 5.52 -16.07 6.44
C ILE A 107 6.72 -15.54 7.22
N VAL A 108 6.57 -15.34 8.53
CA VAL A 108 7.63 -14.80 9.40
C VAL A 108 8.85 -15.72 9.45
N GLU A 109 8.63 -17.03 9.60
CA GLU A 109 9.73 -17.99 9.65
C GLU A 109 10.43 -18.13 8.28
N GLY A 110 9.71 -18.02 7.17
CA GLY A 110 10.30 -17.98 5.83
C GLY A 110 11.27 -16.81 5.70
N HIS A 111 10.83 -15.58 5.99
CA HIS A 111 11.70 -14.39 5.95
C HIS A 111 12.86 -14.46 6.93
N ARG A 112 12.63 -15.02 8.12
CA ARG A 112 13.67 -15.21 9.11
C ARG A 112 14.75 -16.17 8.62
N ALA A 113 14.36 -17.27 8.00
CA ALA A 113 15.30 -18.25 7.43
C ALA A 113 16.14 -17.68 6.30
N GLU A 114 15.58 -16.79 5.50
CA GLU A 114 16.25 -16.12 4.38
C GLU A 114 17.01 -14.84 4.80
N GLY A 115 16.79 -14.33 6.02
CA GLY A 115 17.36 -13.07 6.49
C GLY A 115 16.83 -11.85 5.74
N THR A 116 15.57 -11.90 5.27
CA THR A 116 14.91 -10.85 4.50
C THR A 116 13.85 -10.12 5.32
N PHE A 117 13.40 -8.94 4.80
CA PHE A 117 12.26 -8.20 5.32
C PHE A 117 11.05 -8.44 4.43
N GLY A 118 9.91 -8.81 5.03
CA GLY A 118 8.73 -9.27 4.31
C GLY A 118 7.70 -8.18 3.97
N PHE A 119 7.97 -6.89 4.17
CA PHE A 119 6.94 -5.85 4.03
C PHE A 119 6.33 -5.83 2.62
N GLU A 120 7.14 -5.74 1.60
CA GLU A 120 6.67 -5.63 0.22
C GLU A 120 6.02 -6.93 -0.27
N GLU A 121 6.54 -8.08 0.14
CA GLU A 121 5.97 -9.39 -0.21
C GLU A 121 4.59 -9.57 0.44
N VAL A 122 4.47 -9.20 1.73
CA VAL A 122 3.18 -9.24 2.44
C VAL A 122 2.19 -8.23 1.87
N ALA A 123 2.64 -7.01 1.52
CA ALA A 123 1.81 -6.04 0.84
C ALA A 123 1.28 -6.60 -0.49
N TYR A 124 2.14 -7.22 -1.29
CA TYR A 124 1.75 -7.88 -2.53
C TYR A 124 0.74 -9.00 -2.27
N LEU A 125 1.02 -9.89 -1.31
CA LEU A 125 0.10 -10.97 -0.94
C LEU A 125 -1.28 -10.45 -0.57
N LEU A 126 -1.36 -9.41 0.25
CA LEU A 126 -2.64 -8.83 0.68
C LEU A 126 -3.42 -8.20 -0.47
N LEU A 127 -2.74 -7.52 -1.39
CA LEU A 127 -3.33 -6.89 -2.56
C LEU A 127 -3.71 -7.91 -3.63
N MET A 128 -2.79 -8.79 -3.99
CA MET A 128 -2.91 -9.69 -5.14
C MET A 128 -3.47 -11.08 -4.79
N GLY A 129 -3.50 -11.44 -3.49
CA GLY A 129 -4.08 -12.70 -3.02
C GLY A 129 -3.18 -13.92 -3.08
N TYR A 130 -1.97 -13.80 -3.58
CA TYR A 130 -0.96 -14.87 -3.69
C TYR A 130 0.44 -14.31 -3.45
N LEU A 131 1.40 -15.19 -3.10
CA LEU A 131 2.80 -14.80 -2.95
C LEU A 131 3.43 -14.51 -4.32
N PRO A 132 4.18 -13.42 -4.45
CA PRO A 132 4.82 -13.09 -5.70
C PRO A 132 5.95 -14.04 -6.05
N SER A 133 6.16 -14.29 -7.33
CA SER A 133 7.45 -14.78 -7.81
C SER A 133 8.53 -13.72 -7.58
N GLN A 134 9.81 -14.11 -7.62
CA GLN A 134 10.89 -13.14 -7.48
C GLN A 134 10.89 -12.04 -8.56
N GLY A 135 10.38 -12.35 -9.75
CA GLY A 135 10.23 -11.38 -10.84
C GLY A 135 9.17 -10.34 -10.52
N GLU A 136 7.99 -10.79 -10.07
CA GLU A 136 6.87 -9.93 -9.67
C GLU A 136 7.23 -9.06 -8.47
N LEU A 137 7.90 -9.62 -7.46
CA LEU A 137 8.34 -8.85 -6.29
C LEU A 137 9.34 -7.75 -6.67
N ARG A 138 10.31 -8.07 -7.55
CA ARG A 138 11.24 -7.03 -8.05
C ARG A 138 10.51 -5.91 -8.77
N HIS A 139 9.58 -6.26 -9.67
CA HIS A 139 8.81 -5.27 -10.41
C HIS A 139 7.93 -4.41 -9.48
N PHE A 140 7.25 -5.04 -8.53
CA PHE A 140 6.47 -4.35 -7.50
C PHE A 140 7.34 -3.36 -6.70
N ASN A 141 8.53 -3.80 -6.26
CA ASN A 141 9.46 -2.96 -5.52
C ASN A 141 9.97 -1.77 -6.36
N GLU A 142 10.21 -1.96 -7.65
CA GLU A 142 10.60 -0.87 -8.54
C GLU A 142 9.50 0.20 -8.64
N ILE A 143 8.25 -0.22 -8.82
CA ILE A 143 7.11 0.69 -8.87
C ILE A 143 6.91 1.41 -7.54
N MET A 144 6.92 0.68 -6.42
CA MET A 144 6.80 1.26 -5.08
C MET A 144 7.90 2.27 -4.78
N ASN A 145 9.15 1.99 -5.18
CA ASN A 145 10.28 2.90 -4.99
C ASN A 145 10.14 4.19 -5.81
N ARG A 146 9.56 4.11 -7.01
CA ARG A 146 9.26 5.31 -7.81
C ARG A 146 8.14 6.14 -7.18
N ALA A 147 7.08 5.48 -6.72
CA ALA A 147 5.93 6.14 -6.10
C ALA A 147 6.24 6.78 -4.72
N ARG A 148 7.31 6.33 -4.04
CA ARG A 148 7.72 6.87 -2.73
C ARG A 148 8.41 8.24 -2.78
N LYS A 149 8.64 8.81 -3.94
CA LYS A 149 9.29 10.13 -4.05
C LYS A 149 8.42 11.20 -3.41
N LEU A 150 9.00 11.94 -2.49
CA LEU A 150 8.31 13.08 -1.88
C LEU A 150 8.26 14.26 -2.86
N PRO A 151 7.22 15.11 -2.77
CA PRO A 151 7.16 16.33 -3.54
C PRO A 151 8.38 17.23 -3.32
N GLU A 152 8.76 18.01 -4.34
CA GLU A 152 9.90 18.94 -4.25
C GLU A 152 9.70 19.93 -3.10
N GLY A 153 10.76 20.12 -2.30
CA GLY A 153 10.74 21.00 -1.13
C GLY A 153 9.94 20.48 0.07
N PHE A 154 9.34 19.29 -0.01
CA PHE A 154 8.54 18.74 1.09
C PHE A 154 9.39 18.48 2.34
N THR A 155 10.58 17.92 2.17
CA THR A 155 11.49 17.62 3.28
C THR A 155 11.85 18.88 4.06
N GLU A 156 12.30 19.91 3.38
CA GLU A 156 12.72 21.17 3.99
C GLU A 156 11.53 21.97 4.54
N GLY A 157 10.44 22.02 3.76
CA GLY A 157 9.27 22.84 4.07
C GLY A 157 8.35 22.25 5.14
N MET A 158 8.25 20.93 5.22
CA MET A 158 7.30 20.25 6.10
C MET A 158 7.98 19.44 7.19
N ILE A 159 8.97 18.61 6.87
CA ILE A 159 9.61 17.72 7.85
C ILE A 159 10.60 18.49 8.72
N MET A 160 11.52 19.21 8.10
CA MET A 160 12.63 19.86 8.81
C MET A 160 12.26 21.21 9.42
N ARG A 161 11.19 21.85 8.97
CA ARG A 161 10.83 23.21 9.41
C ARG A 161 10.42 23.31 10.88
N ARG A 162 9.77 22.27 11.41
CA ARG A 162 9.37 22.15 12.81
C ARG A 162 9.54 20.73 13.27
N THR A 163 10.72 20.40 13.74
CA THR A 163 11.02 19.08 14.31
C THR A 163 10.33 18.89 15.65
N SER A 164 9.89 17.67 15.91
CA SER A 164 9.31 17.25 17.19
C SER A 164 10.26 16.27 17.90
N GLY A 165 10.33 16.37 19.24
CA GLY A 165 11.00 15.32 20.03
C GLY A 165 10.28 13.96 19.97
N ASN A 166 9.07 13.90 19.43
CA ASN A 166 8.31 12.68 19.20
C ASN A 166 8.25 12.36 17.71
N ILE A 167 9.02 11.36 17.28
CA ILE A 167 9.13 10.94 15.89
C ILE A 167 7.78 10.51 15.30
N MET A 168 6.93 9.82 16.09
CA MET A 168 5.62 9.38 15.60
C MET A 168 4.67 10.55 15.36
N ASN A 169 4.75 11.59 16.18
CA ASN A 169 4.01 12.84 15.92
C ASN A 169 4.50 13.53 14.65
N GLU A 170 5.80 13.56 14.42
CA GLU A 170 6.40 14.11 13.21
C GLU A 170 5.93 13.36 11.96
N LEU A 171 5.97 12.02 12.01
CA LEU A 171 5.49 11.16 10.93
C LEU A 171 4.00 11.42 10.64
N GLY A 172 3.15 11.44 11.68
CA GLY A 172 1.72 11.68 11.50
C GLY A 172 1.41 13.04 10.84
N ARG A 173 2.10 14.11 11.28
CA ARG A 173 1.94 15.45 10.66
C ARG A 173 2.41 15.47 9.21
N SER A 174 3.53 14.81 8.93
CA SER A 174 4.08 14.75 7.58
C SER A 174 3.15 14.00 6.63
N ILE A 175 2.58 12.87 7.06
CA ILE A 175 1.59 12.12 6.27
C ILE A 175 0.34 12.97 6.01
N LEU A 176 -0.21 13.63 7.03
CA LEU A 176 -1.37 14.51 6.86
C LEU A 176 -1.09 15.68 5.91
N SER A 177 0.15 16.16 5.88
CA SER A 177 0.53 17.24 4.98
C SER A 177 0.58 16.82 3.51
N LEU A 178 0.78 15.53 3.22
CA LEU A 178 0.75 14.98 1.85
C LEU A 178 -0.65 15.06 1.22
N TYR A 179 -1.70 15.11 2.03
CA TYR A 179 -3.09 15.32 1.57
C TYR A 179 -3.21 16.51 0.59
N SER A 180 -2.48 17.60 0.85
CA SER A 180 -2.53 18.81 0.01
C SER A 180 -1.82 18.67 -1.35
N TYR A 181 -1.11 17.57 -1.58
CA TYR A 181 -0.41 17.28 -2.83
C TYR A 181 -1.17 16.28 -3.71
N ASP A 182 -2.20 15.64 -3.17
CA ASP A 182 -3.12 14.81 -3.92
C ASP A 182 -4.12 15.70 -4.68
N GLN A 183 -4.47 15.31 -5.90
CA GLN A 183 -5.41 16.08 -6.74
C GLN A 183 -6.87 15.80 -6.37
N ASP A 184 -7.16 14.61 -5.86
CA ASP A 184 -8.50 14.20 -5.44
C ASP A 184 -8.45 13.31 -4.18
N PRO A 185 -7.99 13.85 -3.05
CA PRO A 185 -7.68 13.08 -1.85
C PRO A 185 -8.92 12.48 -1.16
N ASP A 186 -10.11 12.93 -1.53
CA ASP A 186 -11.38 12.43 -0.99
C ASP A 186 -12.02 11.33 -1.87
N ASP A 187 -11.47 11.06 -3.05
CA ASP A 187 -11.90 9.93 -3.87
C ASP A 187 -11.36 8.62 -3.30
N LEU A 188 -12.27 7.78 -2.80
CA LEU A 188 -11.98 6.47 -2.22
C LEU A 188 -12.15 5.33 -3.24
N SER A 189 -12.27 5.64 -4.52
CA SER A 189 -12.36 4.62 -5.56
C SER A 189 -11.04 3.88 -5.73
N VAL A 190 -11.10 2.67 -6.28
CA VAL A 190 -9.89 1.86 -6.54
C VAL A 190 -9.04 2.44 -7.68
N ASP A 191 -9.59 3.39 -8.44
CA ASP A 191 -8.93 4.02 -9.59
C ASP A 191 -8.12 5.27 -9.22
N ASN A 192 -8.28 5.79 -7.99
CA ASN A 192 -7.53 6.94 -7.47
C ASN A 192 -6.25 6.51 -6.76
#